data_0f7dadfd209e14fffeeb89800454d68c
#
_entry.id   0f7dadfd209e14fffeeb89800454d68c
#
_cell.length_a   1.000
_cell.length_b   1.000
_cell.length_c   1.000
_cell.angle_alpha   90.00
_cell.angle_beta   90.00
_cell.angle_gamma   90.00
#
_symmetry.space_group_name_H-M   'P 1'
#
loop_
_entity.id
_entity.type
_entity.pdbx_description
1 polymer ?
#
loop_
_entity_poly.entity_id
_entity_poly.type
_entity_poly.pdbx_seq_one_letter_code
_entity_poly.pdbx_strand_id
1 'polypeptide(L)'
;MELMRNVWIYLAVLIALAGVVIHLGALWAGPSWFVFFRAPEIFTESARAGTWLAPIGGLVIAGLMGSCGYYAASALGWVPRPPLQRIGLGLMACVCLGRALLLPVLAVRHPELRNTFAIVAAIVWGTAGVGLAVAFRFAVLTCEA
;
A
#
# COMPACT_ATOMS: atom_id res chain seq x y z
N MET A 1 -15.37 -0.83 21.12
CA MET A 1 -15.40 -0.37 19.73
C MET A 1 -14.14 0.42 19.33
N GLU A 2 -13.60 1.25 20.18
CA GLU A 2 -12.37 2.02 19.88
C GLU A 2 -11.15 1.13 19.63
N LEU A 3 -10.95 0.09 20.41
CA LEU A 3 -9.82 -0.83 20.23
C LEU A 3 -9.82 -1.47 18.83
N MET A 4 -10.95 -2.02 18.38
CA MET A 4 -11.06 -2.64 17.05
C MET A 4 -10.80 -1.62 15.91
N ARG A 5 -11.31 -0.40 16.04
CA ARG A 5 -11.04 0.68 15.11
C ARG A 5 -9.55 0.97 15.00
N ASN A 6 -8.89 1.14 16.14
CA ASN A 6 -7.47 1.46 16.18
C ASN A 6 -6.61 0.33 15.63
N VAL A 7 -6.97 -0.94 15.86
CA VAL A 7 -6.27 -2.10 15.31
C VAL A 7 -6.22 -2.05 13.77
N TRP A 8 -7.33 -1.74 13.10
CA TRP A 8 -7.35 -1.64 11.64
C TRP A 8 -6.45 -0.52 11.12
N ILE A 9 -6.42 0.62 11.80
CA ILE A 9 -5.56 1.74 11.42
C ILE A 9 -4.09 1.39 11.68
N TYR A 10 -3.76 0.72 12.80
CA TYR A 10 -2.40 0.23 13.07
C TYR A 10 -1.91 -0.75 11.99
N LEU A 11 -2.76 -1.67 11.56
CA LEU A 11 -2.43 -2.60 10.47
C LEU A 11 -2.14 -1.84 9.19
N ALA A 12 -2.92 -0.82 8.83
CA ALA A 12 -2.66 0.00 7.66
C ALA A 12 -1.31 0.74 7.76
N VAL A 13 -0.96 1.30 8.92
CA VAL A 13 0.34 1.94 9.17
C VAL A 13 1.48 0.93 9.02
N LEU A 14 1.36 -0.23 9.65
CA LEU A 14 2.40 -1.27 9.60
C LEU A 14 2.62 -1.79 8.17
N ILE A 15 1.54 -2.05 7.44
CA ILE A 15 1.61 -2.48 6.03
C ILE A 15 2.28 -1.40 5.16
N ALA A 16 1.92 -0.14 5.37
CA ALA A 16 2.53 0.97 4.64
C ALA A 16 4.04 1.08 4.93
N LEU A 17 4.45 0.99 6.19
CA LEU A 17 5.86 1.01 6.58
C LEU A 17 6.63 -0.20 6.01
N ALA A 18 6.05 -1.39 6.06
CA ALA A 18 6.63 -2.57 5.42
C ALA A 18 6.81 -2.36 3.91
N GLY A 19 5.82 -1.75 3.24
CA GLY A 19 5.90 -1.38 1.84
C GLY A 19 7.05 -0.41 1.55
N VAL A 20 7.23 0.62 2.38
CA VAL A 20 8.38 1.54 2.26
C VAL A 20 9.70 0.78 2.36
N VAL A 21 9.86 -0.06 3.39
CA VAL A 21 11.09 -0.85 3.61
C VAL A 21 11.38 -1.78 2.43
N ILE A 22 10.36 -2.47 1.91
CA ILE A 22 10.49 -3.38 0.77
C ILE A 22 10.97 -2.62 -0.47
N HIS A 23 10.37 -1.48 -0.80
CA HIS A 23 10.70 -0.72 -2.01
C HIS A 23 12.04 0.01 -1.90
N LEU A 24 12.39 0.52 -0.73
CA LEU A 24 13.73 1.07 -0.50
C LEU A 24 14.79 -0.04 -0.48
N GLY A 25 14.48 -1.19 0.14
CA GLY A 25 15.37 -2.35 0.15
C GLY A 25 15.69 -2.87 -1.25
N ALA A 26 14.73 -2.80 -2.17
CA ALA A 26 14.92 -3.18 -3.56
C ALA A 26 16.04 -2.40 -4.26
N LEU A 27 16.30 -1.16 -3.86
CA LEU A 27 17.36 -0.33 -4.43
C LEU A 27 18.76 -0.87 -4.15
N TRP A 28 18.92 -1.57 -3.02
CA TRP A 28 20.21 -2.12 -2.60
C TRP A 28 20.34 -3.63 -2.85
N ALA A 29 19.21 -4.36 -2.79
CA ALA A 29 19.21 -5.81 -2.99
C ALA A 29 19.35 -6.23 -4.47
N GLY A 30 19.14 -5.29 -5.41
CA GLY A 30 19.36 -5.52 -6.84
C GLY A 30 18.26 -6.35 -7.54
N PRO A 31 18.54 -6.84 -8.77
CA PRO A 31 17.52 -7.47 -9.64
C PRO A 31 16.82 -8.68 -9.05
N SER A 32 17.51 -9.46 -8.20
CA SER A 32 16.94 -10.64 -7.52
C SER A 32 15.73 -10.30 -6.65
N TRP A 33 15.73 -9.11 -6.05
CA TRP A 33 14.64 -8.63 -5.22
C TRP A 33 13.37 -8.34 -6.04
N PHE A 34 13.53 -7.73 -7.23
CA PHE A 34 12.42 -7.50 -8.16
C PHE A 34 11.80 -8.81 -8.64
N VAL A 35 12.62 -9.82 -8.93
CA VAL A 35 12.15 -11.17 -9.30
C VAL A 35 11.39 -11.83 -8.16
N PHE A 36 11.91 -11.76 -6.93
CA PHE A 36 11.30 -12.34 -5.74
C PHE A 36 9.90 -11.76 -5.48
N PHE A 37 9.76 -10.42 -5.58
CA PHE A 37 8.49 -9.72 -5.41
C PHE A 37 7.61 -9.70 -6.66
N ARG A 38 7.97 -10.45 -7.71
CA ARG A 38 7.24 -10.54 -8.98
C ARG A 38 6.90 -9.15 -9.55
N ALA A 39 7.88 -8.25 -9.50
CA ALA A 39 7.76 -6.95 -10.13
C ALA A 39 7.55 -7.12 -11.65
N PRO A 40 6.84 -6.19 -12.32
CA PRO A 40 6.74 -6.19 -13.77
C PRO A 40 8.10 -6.31 -14.44
N GLU A 41 8.17 -7.06 -15.54
CA GLU A 41 9.43 -7.40 -16.23
C GLU A 41 10.26 -6.17 -16.58
N ILE A 42 9.61 -5.08 -16.98
CA ILE A 42 10.26 -3.80 -17.30
C ILE A 42 11.12 -3.25 -16.14
N PHE A 43 10.70 -3.45 -14.88
CA PHE A 43 11.50 -3.03 -13.71
C PHE A 43 12.64 -4.01 -13.45
N THR A 44 12.42 -5.30 -13.66
CA THR A 44 13.47 -6.32 -13.50
C THR A 44 14.56 -6.16 -14.54
N GLU A 45 14.18 -5.90 -15.80
CA GLU A 45 15.12 -5.60 -16.89
C GLU A 45 15.88 -4.31 -16.64
N SER A 46 15.18 -3.24 -16.22
CA SER A 46 15.80 -1.98 -15.83
C SER A 46 16.85 -2.16 -14.73
N ALA A 47 16.53 -2.96 -13.71
CA ALA A 47 17.46 -3.24 -12.62
C ALA A 47 18.69 -4.05 -13.09
N ARG A 48 18.51 -4.99 -14.04
CA ARG A 48 19.61 -5.75 -14.67
C ARG A 48 20.49 -4.89 -15.55
N ALA A 49 19.86 -3.98 -16.31
CA ALA A 49 20.55 -3.06 -17.21
C ALA A 49 21.17 -1.84 -16.49
N GLY A 50 20.95 -1.69 -15.18
CA GLY A 50 21.44 -0.53 -14.41
C GLY A 50 20.80 0.80 -14.82
N THR A 51 19.59 0.79 -15.37
CA THR A 51 18.89 2.02 -15.79
C THR A 51 18.09 2.64 -14.63
N TRP A 52 17.72 3.90 -14.78
CA TRP A 52 17.06 4.68 -13.73
C TRP A 52 15.58 4.32 -13.46
N LEU A 53 14.95 3.55 -14.33
CA LEU A 53 13.52 3.24 -14.21
C LEU A 53 13.20 2.46 -12.93
N ALA A 54 14.00 1.44 -12.59
CA ALA A 54 13.79 0.64 -11.39
C ALA A 54 13.98 1.45 -10.10
N PRO A 55 15.10 2.21 -9.91
CA PRO A 55 15.26 3.04 -8.72
C PRO A 55 14.20 4.15 -8.61
N ILE A 56 13.87 4.85 -9.68
CA ILE A 56 12.84 5.90 -9.65
C ILE A 56 11.47 5.28 -9.30
N GLY A 57 11.10 4.16 -9.94
CA GLY A 57 9.86 3.46 -9.64
C GLY A 57 9.78 3.01 -8.17
N GLY A 58 10.87 2.47 -7.64
CA GLY A 58 10.96 2.08 -6.22
C GLY A 58 10.76 3.25 -5.28
N LEU A 59 11.42 4.40 -5.54
CA LEU A 59 11.28 5.62 -4.74
C LEU A 59 9.86 6.20 -4.81
N VAL A 60 9.25 6.23 -5.99
CA VAL A 60 7.86 6.71 -6.15
C VAL A 60 6.89 5.85 -5.35
N ILE A 61 7.01 4.51 -5.45
CA ILE A 61 6.12 3.61 -4.71
C ILE A 61 6.39 3.71 -3.21
N ALA A 62 7.65 3.79 -2.78
CA ALA A 62 7.99 4.02 -1.37
C ALA A 62 7.38 5.32 -0.84
N GLY A 63 7.43 6.41 -1.62
CA GLY A 63 6.81 7.68 -1.28
C GLY A 63 5.29 7.58 -1.16
N LEU A 64 4.62 6.89 -2.08
CA LEU A 64 3.17 6.64 -2.02
C LEU A 64 2.80 5.79 -0.80
N MET A 65 3.57 4.73 -0.50
CA MET A 65 3.36 3.92 0.70
C MET A 65 3.58 4.74 1.98
N GLY A 66 4.64 5.55 2.03
CA GLY A 66 4.93 6.46 3.14
C GLY A 66 3.79 7.46 3.36
N SER A 67 3.24 8.01 2.28
CA SER A 67 2.06 8.88 2.35
C SER A 67 0.85 8.16 2.94
N CYS A 68 0.57 6.93 2.51
CA CYS A 68 -0.51 6.12 3.10
C CYS A 68 -0.31 5.94 4.62
N GLY A 69 0.91 5.61 5.04
CA GLY A 69 1.27 5.46 6.46
C GLY A 69 1.11 6.77 7.24
N TYR A 70 1.58 7.89 6.69
CA TYR A 70 1.44 9.20 7.31
C TYR A 70 -0.03 9.61 7.49
N TYR A 71 -0.86 9.45 6.46
CA TYR A 71 -2.29 9.75 6.52
C TYR A 71 -3.02 8.86 7.54
N ALA A 72 -2.69 7.57 7.60
CA ALA A 72 -3.25 6.65 8.59
C ALA A 72 -2.80 7.01 10.01
N ALA A 73 -1.52 7.31 10.23
CA ALA A 73 -0.96 7.73 11.51
C ALA A 73 -1.57 9.06 12.00
N SER A 74 -1.89 9.98 11.08
CA SER A 74 -2.55 11.25 11.44
C SER A 74 -3.97 11.05 11.96
N ALA A 75 -4.67 9.99 11.52
CA ALA A 75 -5.98 9.64 12.07
C ALA A 75 -5.91 9.11 13.51
N LEU A 76 -4.75 8.56 13.93
CA LEU A 76 -4.45 8.17 15.30
C LEU A 76 -3.94 9.34 16.17
N GLY A 77 -3.71 10.51 15.58
CA GLY A 77 -3.13 11.66 16.27
C GLY A 77 -1.62 11.55 16.52
N TRP A 78 -0.93 10.60 15.90
CA TRP A 78 0.52 10.42 16.06
C TRP A 78 1.36 11.46 15.32
N VAL A 79 0.81 12.03 14.26
CA VAL A 79 1.44 13.06 13.45
C VAL A 79 0.42 14.17 13.14
N PRO A 80 0.88 15.39 12.80
CA PRO A 80 -0.01 16.48 12.43
C PRO A 80 -0.94 16.09 11.26
N ARG A 81 -2.13 16.67 11.26
CA ARG A 81 -3.12 16.41 10.21
C ARG A 81 -2.63 16.95 8.86
N PRO A 82 -2.48 16.11 7.83
CA PRO A 82 -2.12 16.58 6.50
C PRO A 82 -3.26 17.38 5.87
N PRO A 83 -2.94 18.25 4.89
CA PRO A 83 -3.97 18.92 4.11
C PRO A 83 -4.82 17.88 3.37
N LEU A 84 -6.11 18.17 3.21
CA LEU A 84 -7.06 17.28 2.52
C LEU A 84 -7.10 15.85 3.09
N GLN A 85 -6.86 15.68 4.40
CA GLN A 85 -6.80 14.37 5.07
C GLN A 85 -7.93 13.43 4.66
N ARG A 86 -9.18 13.91 4.63
CA ARG A 86 -10.37 13.11 4.27
C ARG A 86 -10.28 12.61 2.83
N ILE A 87 -9.97 13.51 1.90
CA ILE A 87 -9.86 13.16 0.47
C ILE A 87 -8.73 12.17 0.26
N GLY A 88 -7.55 12.43 0.87
CA GLY A 88 -6.41 11.53 0.78
C GLY A 88 -6.70 10.14 1.30
N LEU A 89 -7.26 10.01 2.52
CA LEU A 89 -7.65 8.73 3.10
C LEU A 89 -8.68 7.99 2.23
N GLY A 90 -9.69 8.69 1.71
CA GLY A 90 -10.70 8.11 0.84
C GLY A 90 -10.12 7.57 -0.47
N LEU A 91 -9.30 8.37 -1.16
CA LEU A 91 -8.65 7.95 -2.40
C LEU A 91 -7.70 6.76 -2.18
N MET A 92 -6.89 6.80 -1.13
CA MET A 92 -5.96 5.70 -0.80
C MET A 92 -6.73 4.42 -0.45
N ALA A 93 -7.83 4.51 0.30
CA ALA A 93 -8.69 3.38 0.59
C ALA A 93 -9.28 2.78 -0.70
N CYS A 94 -9.80 3.61 -1.60
CA CYS A 94 -10.35 3.17 -2.88
C CYS A 94 -9.28 2.45 -3.74
N VAL A 95 -8.07 2.99 -3.84
CA VAL A 95 -6.98 2.36 -4.59
C VAL A 95 -6.60 1.01 -3.98
N CYS A 96 -6.42 0.94 -2.66
CA CYS A 96 -6.03 -0.31 -1.97
C CYS A 96 -7.12 -1.38 -2.09
N LEU A 97 -8.39 -1.02 -1.88
CA LEU A 97 -9.51 -1.95 -2.00
C LEU A 97 -9.74 -2.37 -3.46
N GLY A 98 -9.64 -1.43 -4.39
CA GLY A 98 -9.73 -1.72 -5.82
C GLY A 98 -8.64 -2.70 -6.26
N ARG A 99 -7.41 -2.51 -5.81
CA ARG A 99 -6.28 -3.43 -6.06
C ARG A 99 -6.54 -4.83 -5.50
N ALA A 100 -7.11 -4.92 -4.29
CA ALA A 100 -7.44 -6.20 -3.67
C ALA A 100 -8.56 -6.93 -4.42
N LEU A 101 -9.60 -6.20 -4.84
CA LEU A 101 -10.75 -6.75 -5.56
C LEU A 101 -10.43 -7.11 -7.02
N LEU A 102 -9.42 -6.47 -7.60
CA LEU A 102 -9.02 -6.73 -8.98
C LEU A 102 -8.49 -8.16 -9.16
N LEU A 103 -7.81 -8.72 -8.15
CA LEU A 103 -7.26 -10.07 -8.23
C LEU A 103 -8.34 -11.14 -8.48
N PRO A 104 -9.40 -11.29 -7.66
CA PRO A 104 -10.41 -12.32 -7.90
C PRO A 104 -11.11 -12.14 -9.25
N VAL A 105 -11.31 -10.91 -9.71
CA VAL A 105 -11.91 -10.62 -11.01
C VAL A 105 -11.00 -11.09 -12.17
N LEU A 106 -9.72 -10.76 -12.11
CA LEU A 106 -8.75 -11.16 -13.12
C LEU A 106 -8.43 -12.66 -13.06
N ALA A 107 -8.37 -13.26 -11.88
CA ALA A 107 -8.07 -14.68 -11.69
C ALA A 107 -9.12 -15.62 -12.30
N VAL A 108 -10.31 -15.13 -12.62
CA VAL A 108 -11.32 -15.89 -13.38
C VAL A 108 -10.85 -16.14 -14.81
N ARG A 109 -10.24 -15.13 -15.46
CA ARG A 109 -9.77 -15.18 -16.86
C ARG A 109 -8.29 -15.54 -16.99
N HIS A 110 -7.52 -15.36 -15.92
CA HIS A 110 -6.07 -15.52 -15.85
C HIS A 110 -5.68 -16.51 -14.74
N PRO A 111 -5.72 -17.85 -15.03
CA PRO A 111 -5.42 -18.87 -14.01
C PRO A 111 -4.01 -18.74 -13.41
N GLU A 112 -3.05 -18.17 -14.13
CA GLU A 112 -1.68 -17.89 -13.67
C GLU A 112 -1.64 -16.92 -12.47
N LEU A 113 -2.68 -16.11 -12.26
CA LEU A 113 -2.80 -15.24 -11.10
C LEU A 113 -3.28 -15.95 -9.84
N ARG A 114 -3.68 -17.24 -9.95
CA ARG A 114 -4.11 -18.07 -8.81
C ARG A 114 -2.90 -18.65 -8.08
N ASN A 115 -1.97 -17.81 -7.70
CA ASN A 115 -0.77 -18.22 -6.96
C ASN A 115 -0.77 -17.60 -5.57
N THR A 116 -0.03 -18.23 -4.64
CA THR A 116 0.03 -17.81 -3.24
C THR A 116 0.48 -16.35 -3.07
N PHE A 117 1.43 -15.91 -3.89
CA PHE A 117 1.94 -14.54 -3.81
C PHE A 117 0.84 -13.51 -4.13
N ALA A 118 0.06 -13.74 -5.21
CA ALA A 118 -1.03 -12.84 -5.59
C ALA A 118 -2.14 -12.81 -4.55
N ILE A 119 -2.47 -13.97 -3.95
CA ILE A 119 -3.48 -14.08 -2.89
C ILE A 119 -3.02 -13.30 -1.64
N VAL A 120 -1.78 -13.52 -1.19
CA VAL A 120 -1.22 -12.79 -0.04
C VAL A 120 -1.19 -11.30 -0.31
N ALA A 121 -0.76 -10.88 -1.51
CA ALA A 121 -0.76 -9.47 -1.89
C ALA A 121 -2.18 -8.87 -1.85
N ALA A 122 -3.21 -9.58 -2.34
CA ALA A 122 -4.59 -9.11 -2.28
C ALA A 122 -5.10 -8.97 -0.84
N ILE A 123 -4.76 -9.90 0.05
CA ILE A 123 -5.11 -9.83 1.48
C ILE A 123 -4.44 -8.61 2.12
N VAL A 124 -3.15 -8.38 1.86
CA VAL A 124 -2.39 -7.25 2.40
C VAL A 124 -2.99 -5.93 1.93
N TRP A 125 -3.26 -5.78 0.62
CA TRP A 125 -3.89 -4.58 0.06
C TRP A 125 -5.31 -4.37 0.61
N GLY A 126 -6.09 -5.45 0.76
CA GLY A 126 -7.43 -5.41 1.34
C GLY A 126 -7.40 -4.95 2.79
N THR A 127 -6.51 -5.50 3.60
CA THR A 127 -6.32 -5.11 5.00
C THR A 127 -5.92 -3.64 5.14
N ALA A 128 -4.97 -3.18 4.33
CA ALA A 128 -4.57 -1.77 4.31
C ALA A 128 -5.73 -0.87 3.89
N GLY A 129 -6.48 -1.27 2.85
CA GLY A 129 -7.64 -0.52 2.36
C GLY A 129 -8.76 -0.41 3.39
N VAL A 130 -9.06 -1.48 4.12
CA VAL A 130 -10.03 -1.44 5.24
C VAL A 130 -9.54 -0.50 6.34
N GLY A 131 -8.28 -0.57 6.74
CA GLY A 131 -7.71 0.32 7.74
C GLY A 131 -7.79 1.80 7.35
N LEU A 132 -7.48 2.14 6.09
CA LEU A 132 -7.62 3.49 5.54
C LEU A 132 -9.09 3.95 5.45
N ALA A 133 -10.02 3.05 5.11
CA ALA A 133 -11.45 3.37 5.09
C ALA A 133 -11.99 3.63 6.51
N VAL A 134 -11.52 2.88 7.50
CA VAL A 134 -11.83 3.12 8.92
C VAL A 134 -11.26 4.47 9.37
N ALA A 135 -10.02 4.80 9.01
CA ALA A 135 -9.40 6.08 9.28
C ALA A 135 -10.17 7.25 8.63
N PHE A 136 -10.63 7.07 7.38
CA PHE A 136 -11.46 8.04 6.66
C PHE A 136 -12.77 8.33 7.43
N ARG A 137 -13.50 7.29 7.80
CA ARG A 137 -14.76 7.46 8.56
C ARG A 137 -14.53 8.19 9.88
N PHE A 138 -13.44 7.88 10.57
CA PHE A 138 -13.10 8.55 11.83
C PHE A 138 -12.77 10.03 11.60
N ALA A 139 -11.98 10.37 10.58
CA ALA A 139 -11.68 11.76 10.24
C ALA A 139 -12.91 12.57 9.82
N VAL A 140 -13.97 11.92 9.29
CA VAL A 140 -15.26 12.56 9.00
C VAL A 140 -15.97 12.93 10.30
N LEU A 141 -16.10 11.99 11.23
CA LEU A 141 -16.84 12.18 12.49
C LEU A 141 -16.23 13.24 13.42
N THR A 142 -14.91 13.39 13.40
CA THR A 142 -14.20 14.39 14.23
C THR A 142 -14.24 15.80 13.67
N CYS A 143 -14.75 16.02 12.46
CA CYS A 143 -14.94 17.35 11.88
C CYS A 143 -16.38 17.89 12.07
N GLU A 144 -17.32 17.04 12.46
CA GLU A 144 -18.73 17.40 12.69
C GLU A 144 -19.02 17.68 14.18
N ALA A 145 -18.09 17.41 15.07
CA ALA A 145 -18.15 17.68 16.49
C ALA A 145 -17.41 18.96 16.86
#